data_20575bd8a407e53e64324231ca65f56e
#
_entry.id   20575bd8a407e53e64324231ca65f56e
#
_cell.length_a   1.000
_cell.length_b   1.000
_cell.length_c   1.000
_cell.angle_alpha   90.00
_cell.angle_beta   90.00
_cell.angle_gamma   90.00
#
_symmetry.space_group_name_H-M   'P 1'
#
loop_
_entity.id
_entity.type
_entity.pdbx_description
1 polymer ?
#
loop_
_entity_poly.entity_id
_entity_poly.type
_entity_poly.pdbx_seq_one_letter_code
_entity_poly.pdbx_strand_id
1 'polypeptide(L)'
;MHKRVLLWSAVTVLGLCVFAGCGKQDSDVTVLRVANSEEYIDEGGWDAEETIELEDGTEIRGIHPMTEDFEKWYQDTYGEKVKVEYSTYGTNEELYNQMSLGNVFDLVCPSEYMIMKLMQEERLQPFSDEFFNTTEPENYYARGVSAYISSRMEDLNIGGEKLSHYGACYMWGTMGLVYNPAEVSAEDVKHWDMLLNPAYAKRITMKDGVRDSYFIALGILNAEKISDPAFIQAADYADQLTKVMNDTSQETVDQVEDILSEMRKNAYSLETDSGKADMVTGKVLANMQWSGDAVYSLDQAEEDGVELAYSVPEECTNLWFDGWCMMKNGVAKDVKKQKAAEAFVNFLSRPDNVIRNMYYVGYTSGISGGEDERIYEYVKYCYGAENEADVVEYPLGYFFAGEGETEDSRYVLWTTPDQWNRQLYAQYPPEEVLDRSAVMNTFSTETNQRISQMWTNIRCFDWSDIF
;
A
#
# COMPACT_ATOMS: atom_id res chain seq x y z
N MET A 1 -11.54 11.57 20.68
CA MET A 1 -10.44 12.14 19.86
C MET A 1 -9.14 11.91 20.62
N HIS A 2 -8.46 10.82 20.34
CA HIS A 2 -7.13 10.57 20.89
C HIS A 2 -6.12 11.23 19.95
N LYS A 3 -5.32 12.16 20.50
CA LYS A 3 -4.40 12.99 19.72
C LYS A 3 -3.25 12.14 19.20
N ARG A 4 -3.17 11.94 17.90
CA ARG A 4 -1.93 11.55 17.23
C ARG A 4 -1.01 12.77 17.21
N VAL A 5 0.06 12.75 17.97
CA VAL A 5 1.12 13.77 17.90
C VAL A 5 2.17 13.23 16.93
N LEU A 6 2.05 13.57 15.66
CA LEU A 6 3.11 13.28 14.67
C LEU A 6 4.19 14.36 14.75
N LEU A 7 5.36 13.97 15.22
CA LEU A 7 6.53 14.84 15.27
C LEU A 7 7.17 14.96 13.88
N TRP A 8 7.35 16.19 13.46
CA TRP A 8 8.18 16.54 12.30
C TRP A 8 9.63 16.14 12.57
N SER A 9 10.11 15.03 12.04
CA SER A 9 11.55 14.77 11.94
C SER A 9 12.10 15.54 10.74
N ALA A 10 12.81 16.61 11.03
CA ALA A 10 13.60 17.32 10.03
C ALA A 10 14.66 16.34 9.48
N VAL A 11 14.48 15.91 8.23
CA VAL A 11 15.43 15.05 7.51
C VAL A 11 16.73 15.83 7.33
N THR A 12 17.71 15.53 8.18
CA THR A 12 19.09 15.93 7.94
C THR A 12 19.73 14.86 7.07
N VAL A 13 19.84 15.14 5.78
CA VAL A 13 20.60 14.30 4.84
C VAL A 13 22.07 14.31 5.27
N LEU A 14 22.47 13.33 6.04
CA LEU A 14 23.87 13.02 6.31
C LEU A 14 24.36 12.06 5.21
N GLY A 15 25.17 12.61 4.29
CA GLY A 15 25.88 11.81 3.31
C GLY A 15 26.74 10.75 3.97
N LEU A 16 26.39 9.50 3.82
CA LEU A 16 27.17 8.34 4.27
C LEU A 16 28.39 8.18 3.37
N CYS A 17 29.55 8.58 3.90
CA CYS A 17 30.85 8.14 3.37
C CYS A 17 30.99 6.63 3.66
N VAL A 18 30.97 5.82 2.60
CA VAL A 18 31.27 4.40 2.67
C VAL A 18 32.75 4.24 3.09
N PHE A 19 32.99 3.99 4.36
CA PHE A 19 34.25 3.41 4.81
C PHE A 19 34.20 1.89 4.60
N ALA A 20 34.86 1.40 3.56
CA ALA A 20 35.18 -0.01 3.42
C ALA A 20 36.16 -0.41 4.53
N GLY A 21 35.64 -0.68 5.72
CA GLY A 21 36.37 -1.31 6.81
C GLY A 21 36.34 -2.83 6.60
N CYS A 22 37.44 -3.43 6.18
CA CYS A 22 37.68 -4.88 6.34
C CYS A 22 37.75 -5.22 7.83
N GLY A 23 36.63 -5.22 8.54
CA GLY A 23 36.47 -5.93 9.80
C GLY A 23 36.24 -7.41 9.50
N LYS A 24 36.84 -8.31 10.23
CA LYS A 24 36.49 -9.74 10.22
C LYS A 24 34.98 -9.82 10.49
N GLN A 25 34.25 -10.26 9.49
CA GLN A 25 32.84 -10.58 9.64
C GLN A 25 32.76 -11.68 10.69
N ASP A 26 32.05 -11.46 11.77
CA ASP A 26 31.82 -12.44 12.81
C ASP A 26 31.06 -13.59 12.12
N SER A 27 31.66 -14.77 12.02
CA SER A 27 31.11 -15.89 11.23
C SER A 27 29.76 -16.40 11.74
N ASP A 28 29.32 -15.88 12.88
CA ASP A 28 28.12 -16.33 13.58
C ASP A 28 26.92 -15.38 13.41
N VAL A 29 27.05 -14.28 12.63
CA VAL A 29 25.96 -13.33 12.39
C VAL A 29 25.44 -13.47 10.95
N THR A 30 24.17 -13.77 10.78
CA THR A 30 23.50 -13.74 9.48
C THR A 30 23.19 -12.30 9.08
N VAL A 31 23.68 -11.84 7.95
CA VAL A 31 23.32 -10.52 7.40
C VAL A 31 22.13 -10.68 6.46
N LEU A 32 21.02 -9.99 6.77
CA LEU A 32 19.81 -9.94 5.97
C LEU A 32 19.69 -8.57 5.30
N ARG A 33 19.76 -8.54 3.95
CA ARG A 33 19.62 -7.31 3.16
C ARG A 33 18.17 -7.13 2.75
N VAL A 34 17.55 -6.10 3.32
CA VAL A 34 16.13 -5.78 3.12
C VAL A 34 16.02 -4.48 2.34
N ALA A 35 15.15 -4.45 1.33
CA ALA A 35 14.76 -3.21 0.67
C ALA A 35 13.24 -3.02 0.73
N ASN A 36 12.81 -1.80 1.10
CA ASN A 36 11.41 -1.40 1.22
C ASN A 36 11.20 -0.02 0.60
N SER A 37 9.95 0.40 0.45
CA SER A 37 9.63 1.77 0.09
C SER A 37 10.10 2.75 1.19
N GLU A 38 10.34 4.01 0.80
CA GLU A 38 10.65 5.08 1.74
C GLU A 38 9.48 5.27 2.73
N GLU A 39 9.77 5.62 3.99
CA GLU A 39 8.78 5.90 5.06
C GLU A 39 7.74 4.77 5.27
N TYR A 40 8.13 3.50 5.09
CA TYR A 40 7.20 2.37 5.02
C TYR A 40 7.42 1.30 6.10
N ILE A 41 8.09 1.66 7.18
CA ILE A 41 8.27 0.85 8.40
C ILE A 41 8.48 1.79 9.59
N ASP A 42 8.05 1.40 10.78
CA ASP A 42 8.30 2.19 11.98
C ASP A 42 9.79 2.23 12.31
N GLU A 43 10.35 3.44 12.28
CA GLU A 43 11.75 3.72 12.59
C GLU A 43 11.97 4.00 14.09
N GLY A 44 10.93 3.84 14.91
CA GLY A 44 11.00 4.08 16.36
C GLY A 44 11.04 5.56 16.71
N GLY A 45 11.53 5.84 17.92
CA GLY A 45 11.70 7.22 18.39
C GLY A 45 10.41 7.88 18.89
N TRP A 46 9.37 7.09 19.17
CA TRP A 46 8.14 7.60 19.76
C TRP A 46 8.44 8.27 21.11
N ASP A 47 7.76 9.36 21.42
CA ASP A 47 7.90 10.04 22.69
C ASP A 47 7.52 9.11 23.86
N ALA A 48 8.12 9.35 25.02
CA ALA A 48 7.93 8.50 26.20
C ALA A 48 6.45 8.41 26.66
N GLU A 49 5.64 9.39 26.29
CA GLU A 49 4.20 9.46 26.60
C GLU A 49 3.33 8.91 25.46
N GLU A 50 3.92 8.65 24.28
CA GLU A 50 3.22 8.12 23.12
C GLU A 50 3.07 6.60 23.25
N THR A 51 1.87 6.18 23.55
CA THR A 51 1.51 4.78 23.81
C THR A 51 0.11 4.52 23.27
N ILE A 52 -0.04 3.42 22.54
CA ILE A 52 -1.37 2.88 22.22
C ILE A 52 -1.71 1.90 23.32
N GLU A 53 -2.80 2.15 24.04
CA GLU A 53 -3.33 1.24 25.08
C GLU A 53 -4.66 0.67 24.58
N LEU A 54 -4.71 -0.64 24.34
CA LEU A 54 -5.90 -1.37 23.89
C LEU A 54 -6.80 -1.71 25.08
N GLU A 55 -8.05 -2.06 24.81
CA GLU A 55 -9.04 -2.40 25.86
C GLU A 55 -8.61 -3.59 26.74
N ASP A 56 -7.81 -4.53 26.23
CA ASP A 56 -7.25 -5.65 26.97
C ASP A 56 -6.08 -5.28 27.89
N GLY A 57 -5.65 -4.00 27.87
CA GLY A 57 -4.51 -3.48 28.58
C GLY A 57 -3.16 -3.70 27.88
N THR A 58 -3.15 -4.11 26.64
CA THR A 58 -1.93 -4.19 25.82
C THR A 58 -1.40 -2.79 25.53
N GLU A 59 -0.16 -2.50 25.94
CA GLU A 59 0.55 -1.27 25.62
C GLU A 59 1.48 -1.51 24.42
N ILE A 60 1.35 -0.67 23.39
CA ILE A 60 2.18 -0.71 22.19
C ILE A 60 2.99 0.57 22.09
N ARG A 61 4.30 0.43 21.88
CA ARG A 61 5.27 1.54 21.82
C ARG A 61 6.31 1.30 20.72
N GLY A 62 6.69 2.36 20.03
CA GLY A 62 7.77 2.38 19.03
C GLY A 62 9.03 3.06 19.56
N ILE A 63 9.74 2.47 20.53
CA ILE A 63 10.94 3.10 21.13
C ILE A 63 12.16 2.95 20.21
N HIS A 64 12.36 1.75 19.65
CA HIS A 64 13.48 1.43 18.76
C HIS A 64 12.97 1.17 17.34
N PRO A 65 13.83 1.30 16.32
CA PRO A 65 13.47 0.90 14.98
C PRO A 65 12.99 -0.56 14.94
N MET A 66 11.95 -0.84 14.18
CA MET A 66 11.37 -2.19 14.03
C MET A 66 12.43 -3.23 13.63
N THR A 67 13.43 -2.82 12.83
CA THR A 67 14.56 -3.67 12.43
C THR A 67 15.46 -4.07 13.61
N GLU A 68 15.69 -3.17 14.56
CA GLU A 68 16.48 -3.46 15.77
C GLU A 68 15.71 -4.37 16.73
N ASP A 69 14.41 -4.13 16.88
CA ASP A 69 13.53 -4.98 17.69
C ASP A 69 13.44 -6.39 17.10
N PHE A 70 13.44 -6.52 15.76
CA PHE A 70 13.53 -7.81 15.08
C PHE A 70 14.85 -8.54 15.39
N GLU A 71 16.01 -7.87 15.30
CA GLU A 71 17.31 -8.47 15.59
C GLU A 71 17.34 -9.06 17.00
N LYS A 72 16.79 -8.31 17.95
CA LYS A 72 16.69 -8.77 19.33
C LYS A 72 15.71 -9.93 19.49
N TRP A 73 14.50 -9.82 18.93
CA TRP A 73 13.51 -10.87 18.98
C TRP A 73 14.01 -12.17 18.34
N TYR A 74 14.70 -12.08 17.19
CA TYR A 74 15.28 -13.23 16.50
C TYR A 74 16.31 -13.94 17.36
N GLN A 75 17.18 -13.20 18.03
CA GLN A 75 18.17 -13.77 18.95
C GLN A 75 17.50 -14.41 20.17
N ASP A 76 16.50 -13.79 20.75
CA ASP A 76 15.78 -14.29 21.93
C ASP A 76 14.97 -15.56 21.59
N THR A 77 14.39 -15.63 20.39
CA THR A 77 13.52 -16.73 19.94
C THR A 77 14.33 -17.93 19.42
N TYR A 78 15.34 -17.69 18.59
CA TYR A 78 16.07 -18.76 17.91
C TYR A 78 17.48 -19.01 18.44
N GLY A 79 18.01 -18.17 19.34
CA GLY A 79 19.37 -18.25 19.84
C GLY A 79 20.45 -17.91 18.80
N GLU A 80 20.07 -17.45 17.62
CA GLU A 80 20.93 -17.10 16.50
C GLU A 80 20.97 -15.58 16.32
N LYS A 81 22.07 -15.03 15.79
CA LYS A 81 22.18 -13.60 15.55
C LYS A 81 21.88 -13.27 14.10
N VAL A 82 21.08 -12.24 13.89
CA VAL A 82 20.84 -11.61 12.59
C VAL A 82 21.22 -10.12 12.67
N LYS A 83 21.68 -9.56 11.56
CA LYS A 83 21.84 -8.12 11.36
C LYS A 83 21.09 -7.72 10.11
N VAL A 84 20.16 -6.78 10.23
CA VAL A 84 19.41 -6.23 9.10
C VAL A 84 20.20 -5.08 8.48
N GLU A 85 20.53 -5.21 7.21
CA GLU A 85 20.98 -4.11 6.35
C GLU A 85 19.75 -3.60 5.58
N TYR A 86 19.13 -2.55 6.11
CA TYR A 86 17.90 -1.98 5.56
C TYR A 86 18.21 -0.84 4.59
N SER A 87 17.54 -0.82 3.45
CA SER A 87 17.64 0.22 2.42
C SER A 87 16.27 0.54 1.85
N THR A 88 16.14 1.72 1.25
CA THR A 88 14.87 2.19 0.70
C THR A 88 14.97 2.47 -0.81
N TYR A 89 13.79 2.56 -1.45
CA TYR A 89 13.62 2.97 -2.84
C TYR A 89 12.33 3.79 -2.99
N GLY A 90 12.31 4.74 -3.93
CA GLY A 90 11.15 5.61 -4.14
C GLY A 90 10.06 4.99 -5.01
N THR A 91 10.41 4.10 -5.98
CA THR A 91 9.44 3.45 -6.88
C THR A 91 9.82 2.00 -7.17
N ASN A 92 8.83 1.17 -7.56
CA ASN A 92 9.07 -0.20 -7.99
C ASN A 92 10.05 -0.30 -9.17
N GLU A 93 10.01 0.67 -10.08
CA GLU A 93 10.91 0.78 -11.22
C GLU A 93 12.35 1.09 -10.78
N GLU A 94 12.53 1.90 -9.74
CA GLU A 94 13.84 2.17 -9.14
C GLU A 94 14.40 0.91 -8.47
N LEU A 95 13.62 0.20 -7.67
CA LEU A 95 14.01 -1.10 -7.11
C LEU A 95 14.46 -2.06 -8.21
N TYR A 96 13.67 -2.18 -9.29
CA TYR A 96 14.01 -3.05 -10.40
C TYR A 96 15.31 -2.64 -11.09
N ASN A 97 15.54 -1.33 -11.27
CA ASN A 97 16.78 -0.79 -11.83
C ASN A 97 17.98 -1.07 -10.91
N GLN A 98 17.85 -0.86 -9.61
CA GLN A 98 18.91 -1.19 -8.64
C GLN A 98 19.32 -2.66 -8.73
N MET A 99 18.33 -3.58 -8.78
CA MET A 99 18.60 -5.02 -8.96
C MET A 99 19.23 -5.33 -10.32
N SER A 100 18.88 -4.61 -11.37
CA SER A 100 19.45 -4.79 -12.72
C SER A 100 20.88 -4.27 -12.82
N LEU A 101 21.25 -3.28 -12.01
CA LEU A 101 22.60 -2.76 -11.87
C LEU A 101 23.52 -3.65 -10.99
N GLY A 102 22.96 -4.71 -10.41
CA GLY A 102 23.72 -5.72 -9.66
C GLY A 102 23.61 -5.61 -8.15
N ASN A 103 22.73 -4.75 -7.61
CA ASN A 103 22.44 -4.78 -6.18
C ASN A 103 21.78 -6.11 -5.81
N VAL A 104 22.22 -6.69 -4.70
CA VAL A 104 21.72 -7.96 -4.19
C VAL A 104 20.97 -7.71 -2.89
N PHE A 105 19.68 -8.04 -2.92
CA PHE A 105 18.82 -8.06 -1.75
C PHE A 105 18.47 -9.50 -1.39
N ASP A 106 18.15 -9.74 -0.14
CA ASP A 106 17.67 -11.03 0.36
C ASP A 106 16.13 -11.01 0.42
N LEU A 107 15.55 -9.86 0.83
CA LEU A 107 14.11 -9.62 0.95
C LEU A 107 13.76 -8.23 0.39
N VAL A 108 12.68 -8.13 -0.37
CA VAL A 108 12.16 -6.87 -0.95
C VAL A 108 10.65 -6.80 -0.78
N CYS A 109 10.07 -5.59 -0.76
CA CYS A 109 8.62 -5.38 -0.57
C CYS A 109 8.01 -4.54 -1.70
N PRO A 110 7.93 -5.04 -2.94
CA PRO A 110 7.31 -4.32 -4.05
C PRO A 110 5.81 -4.58 -4.14
N SER A 111 5.12 -3.80 -5.00
CA SER A 111 3.73 -4.02 -5.35
C SER A 111 3.52 -5.27 -6.22
N GLU A 112 2.30 -5.78 -6.21
CA GLU A 112 1.89 -7.05 -6.85
C GLU A 112 2.34 -7.20 -8.31
N TYR A 113 2.22 -6.15 -9.13
CA TYR A 113 2.62 -6.22 -10.54
C TYR A 113 4.13 -6.41 -10.71
N MET A 114 4.93 -5.89 -9.78
CA MET A 114 6.36 -6.10 -9.76
C MET A 114 6.71 -7.48 -9.20
N ILE A 115 5.97 -7.98 -8.21
CA ILE A 115 6.10 -9.37 -7.73
C ILE A 115 5.85 -10.33 -8.90
N MET A 116 4.75 -10.13 -9.64
CA MET A 116 4.43 -10.94 -10.83
C MET A 116 5.53 -10.86 -11.90
N LYS A 117 6.13 -9.67 -12.13
CA LYS A 117 7.26 -9.50 -13.03
C LYS A 117 8.47 -10.31 -12.58
N LEU A 118 8.82 -10.24 -11.30
CA LEU A 118 9.95 -10.99 -10.74
C LEU A 118 9.69 -12.52 -10.75
N MET A 119 8.44 -12.96 -10.57
CA MET A 119 8.03 -14.36 -10.76
C MET A 119 8.23 -14.79 -12.22
N GLN A 120 7.76 -14.00 -13.19
CA GLN A 120 7.92 -14.28 -14.61
C GLN A 120 9.39 -14.39 -15.03
N GLU A 121 10.26 -13.63 -14.39
CA GLU A 121 11.71 -13.66 -14.61
C GLU A 121 12.44 -14.73 -13.76
N GLU A 122 11.71 -15.56 -13.02
CA GLU A 122 12.23 -16.61 -12.13
C GLU A 122 13.25 -16.08 -11.10
N ARG A 123 13.09 -14.85 -10.62
CA ARG A 123 14.00 -14.18 -9.70
C ARG A 123 13.66 -14.38 -8.24
N LEU A 124 12.46 -14.88 -7.93
CA LEU A 124 11.98 -15.09 -6.57
C LEU A 124 12.25 -16.52 -6.09
N GLN A 125 12.46 -16.64 -4.77
CA GLN A 125 12.45 -17.86 -4.01
C GLN A 125 11.10 -17.99 -3.32
N PRO A 126 10.34 -19.10 -3.49
CA PRO A 126 9.10 -19.27 -2.76
C PRO A 126 9.36 -19.38 -1.26
N PHE A 127 8.38 -18.99 -0.46
CA PHE A 127 8.34 -19.27 0.97
C PHE A 127 8.29 -20.78 1.21
N SER A 128 8.84 -21.23 2.35
CA SER A 128 8.84 -22.64 2.70
C SER A 128 7.45 -23.13 3.14
N ASP A 129 7.18 -24.44 3.04
CA ASP A 129 5.95 -25.03 3.59
C ASP A 129 5.85 -24.79 5.11
N GLU A 130 6.97 -24.70 5.80
CA GLU A 130 7.02 -24.39 7.22
C GLU A 130 6.53 -22.99 7.54
N PHE A 131 6.78 -21.99 6.69
CA PHE A 131 6.28 -20.63 6.83
C PHE A 131 4.74 -20.58 6.84
N PHE A 132 4.08 -21.48 6.11
CA PHE A 132 2.63 -21.56 6.03
C PHE A 132 2.02 -22.53 7.07
N ASN A 133 2.83 -23.13 7.94
CA ASN A 133 2.35 -24.05 8.97
C ASN A 133 1.68 -23.28 10.12
N THR A 134 0.35 -23.25 10.14
CA THR A 134 -0.44 -22.54 11.15
C THR A 134 -0.36 -23.14 12.56
N THR A 135 0.23 -24.34 12.72
CA THR A 135 0.41 -24.97 14.04
C THR A 135 1.64 -24.42 14.78
N GLU A 136 2.55 -23.74 14.06
CA GLU A 136 3.72 -23.12 14.67
C GLU A 136 3.36 -21.76 15.25
N PRO A 137 3.63 -21.51 16.55
CA PRO A 137 3.20 -20.28 17.21
C PRO A 137 3.84 -19.02 16.63
N GLU A 138 5.05 -19.11 16.07
CA GLU A 138 5.82 -17.98 15.50
C GLU A 138 5.44 -17.66 14.05
N ASN A 139 4.56 -18.45 13.42
CA ASN A 139 4.08 -18.20 12.06
C ASN A 139 2.89 -17.22 12.06
N TYR A 140 3.17 -16.01 12.51
CA TYR A 140 2.17 -14.96 12.65
C TYR A 140 1.51 -14.58 11.32
N TYR A 141 2.27 -14.60 10.21
CA TYR A 141 1.70 -14.35 8.88
C TYR A 141 0.63 -15.38 8.51
N ALA A 142 0.98 -16.66 8.55
CA ALA A 142 0.06 -17.72 8.14
C ALA A 142 -1.20 -17.80 9.02
N ARG A 143 -1.06 -17.44 10.29
CA ARG A 143 -2.16 -17.46 11.27
C ARG A 143 -3.02 -16.20 11.24
N GLY A 144 -2.47 -15.10 10.77
CA GLY A 144 -3.08 -13.78 10.90
C GLY A 144 -3.43 -13.08 9.59
N VAL A 145 -2.97 -13.58 8.42
CA VAL A 145 -3.35 -12.97 7.14
C VAL A 145 -4.86 -13.00 6.95
N SER A 146 -5.44 -11.87 6.51
CA SER A 146 -6.87 -11.79 6.22
C SER A 146 -7.28 -12.82 5.16
N ALA A 147 -8.40 -13.49 5.37
CA ALA A 147 -8.96 -14.43 4.40
C ALA A 147 -9.25 -13.74 3.06
N TYR A 148 -9.72 -12.49 3.08
CA TYR A 148 -9.91 -11.66 1.90
C TYR A 148 -8.60 -11.47 1.13
N ILE A 149 -7.55 -11.02 1.81
CA ILE A 149 -6.22 -10.79 1.21
C ILE A 149 -5.63 -12.08 0.65
N SER A 150 -5.68 -13.15 1.44
CA SER A 150 -5.19 -14.47 1.02
C SER A 150 -5.86 -14.94 -0.26
N SER A 151 -7.20 -14.85 -0.34
CA SER A 151 -7.97 -15.21 -1.53
C SER A 151 -7.55 -14.38 -2.75
N ARG A 152 -7.41 -13.06 -2.62
CA ARG A 152 -6.99 -12.19 -3.73
C ARG A 152 -5.59 -12.52 -4.23
N MET A 153 -4.65 -12.80 -3.34
CA MET A 153 -3.30 -13.21 -3.73
C MET A 153 -3.25 -14.61 -4.37
N GLU A 154 -4.16 -15.51 -3.96
CA GLU A 154 -4.31 -16.84 -4.58
C GLU A 154 -4.82 -16.77 -6.03
N ASP A 155 -5.66 -15.79 -6.35
CA ASP A 155 -6.19 -15.57 -7.71
C ASP A 155 -5.12 -15.06 -8.68
N LEU A 156 -4.07 -14.40 -8.17
CA LEU A 156 -2.97 -13.89 -8.98
C LEU A 156 -1.95 -15.01 -9.26
N ASN A 157 -1.74 -15.32 -10.55
CA ASN A 157 -0.80 -16.37 -10.91
C ASN A 157 0.03 -16.03 -12.16
N ILE A 158 1.25 -16.59 -12.22
CA ILE A 158 2.16 -16.51 -13.35
C ILE A 158 2.61 -17.92 -13.71
N GLY A 159 2.25 -18.36 -14.92
CA GLY A 159 2.68 -19.67 -15.40
C GLY A 159 2.13 -20.86 -14.60
N GLY A 160 1.06 -20.67 -13.83
CA GLY A 160 0.47 -21.66 -12.95
C GLY A 160 0.97 -21.59 -11.50
N GLU A 161 1.97 -20.74 -11.20
CA GLU A 161 2.46 -20.48 -9.86
C GLU A 161 1.69 -19.30 -9.25
N LYS A 162 1.19 -19.46 -8.02
CA LYS A 162 0.40 -18.45 -7.32
C LYS A 162 1.29 -17.40 -6.66
N LEU A 163 0.84 -16.14 -6.69
CA LEU A 163 1.55 -15.06 -6.06
C LEU A 163 1.71 -15.27 -4.55
N SER A 164 0.70 -15.84 -3.88
CA SER A 164 0.70 -16.14 -2.45
C SER A 164 1.86 -17.04 -1.99
N HIS A 165 2.44 -17.84 -2.89
CA HIS A 165 3.62 -18.65 -2.55
C HIS A 165 4.94 -17.86 -2.59
N TYR A 166 4.97 -16.72 -3.26
CA TYR A 166 6.17 -15.91 -3.50
C TYR A 166 6.14 -14.56 -2.81
N GLY A 167 4.96 -14.08 -2.46
CA GLY A 167 4.73 -12.81 -1.79
C GLY A 167 3.88 -12.96 -0.54
N ALA A 168 4.32 -12.37 0.56
CA ALA A 168 3.54 -12.24 1.79
C ALA A 168 3.03 -10.80 1.90
N CYS A 169 1.72 -10.59 1.86
CA CYS A 169 1.12 -9.26 1.90
C CYS A 169 1.57 -8.49 3.14
N TYR A 170 2.06 -7.29 2.93
CA TYR A 170 2.48 -6.36 3.96
C TYR A 170 1.41 -5.30 4.19
N MET A 171 1.18 -4.47 3.17
CA MET A 171 0.14 -3.43 3.16
C MET A 171 -0.72 -3.58 1.91
N TRP A 172 -1.95 -3.04 1.97
CA TRP A 172 -2.88 -3.05 0.86
C TRP A 172 -3.76 -1.80 0.87
N GLY A 173 -4.42 -1.53 -0.23
CA GLY A 173 -5.37 -0.44 -0.30
C GLY A 173 -5.91 -0.17 -1.68
N THR A 174 -6.53 0.99 -1.83
CA THR A 174 -7.11 1.48 -3.07
C THR A 174 -6.50 2.82 -3.48
N MET A 175 -6.76 3.21 -4.72
CA MET A 175 -6.50 4.55 -5.23
C MET A 175 -7.78 5.37 -5.20
N GLY A 176 -7.68 6.64 -4.80
CA GLY A 176 -8.82 7.54 -4.76
C GLY A 176 -8.42 9.01 -4.86
N LEU A 177 -9.33 9.87 -4.44
CA LEU A 177 -9.17 11.32 -4.42
C LEU A 177 -9.27 11.83 -2.99
N VAL A 178 -8.21 12.43 -2.46
CA VAL A 178 -8.29 13.30 -1.28
C VAL A 178 -8.77 14.66 -1.76
N TYR A 179 -9.75 15.25 -1.11
CA TYR A 179 -10.30 16.53 -1.53
C TYR A 179 -10.75 17.39 -0.36
N ASN A 180 -10.84 18.70 -0.60
CA ASN A 180 -11.42 19.66 0.34
C ASN A 180 -12.93 19.79 0.07
N PRO A 181 -13.82 19.29 0.94
CA PRO A 181 -15.27 19.28 0.71
C PRO A 181 -15.90 20.67 0.74
N ALA A 182 -15.22 21.70 1.26
CA ALA A 182 -15.69 23.08 1.21
C ALA A 182 -15.54 23.72 -0.18
N GLU A 183 -14.68 23.18 -1.04
CA GLU A 183 -14.33 23.77 -2.35
C GLU A 183 -14.59 22.83 -3.53
N VAL A 184 -14.66 21.53 -3.30
CA VAL A 184 -14.89 20.49 -4.31
C VAL A 184 -16.19 19.77 -3.99
N SER A 185 -17.07 19.64 -5.00
CA SER A 185 -18.33 18.97 -4.78
C SER A 185 -18.17 17.46 -4.61
N ALA A 186 -18.98 16.88 -3.72
CA ALA A 186 -19.00 15.41 -3.53
C ALA A 186 -19.44 14.66 -4.80
N GLU A 187 -20.16 15.30 -5.71
CA GLU A 187 -20.55 14.70 -6.99
C GLU A 187 -19.37 14.61 -7.97
N ASP A 188 -18.54 15.67 -8.02
CA ASP A 188 -17.37 15.66 -8.94
C ASP A 188 -16.36 14.59 -8.58
N VAL A 189 -16.14 14.32 -7.29
CA VAL A 189 -15.15 13.29 -6.83
C VAL A 189 -15.67 11.86 -6.95
N LYS A 190 -16.90 11.64 -7.39
CA LYS A 190 -17.40 10.31 -7.73
C LYS A 190 -16.84 9.78 -9.04
N HIS A 191 -16.21 10.62 -9.84
CA HIS A 191 -15.76 10.30 -11.17
C HIS A 191 -14.28 10.68 -11.38
N TRP A 192 -13.52 9.81 -12.04
CA TRP A 192 -12.12 10.09 -12.35
C TRP A 192 -11.95 11.25 -13.34
N ASP A 193 -12.95 11.57 -14.14
CA ASP A 193 -12.91 12.70 -15.08
C ASP A 193 -12.87 14.07 -14.38
N MET A 194 -13.09 14.12 -13.06
CA MET A 194 -12.77 15.27 -12.22
C MET A 194 -11.33 15.78 -12.45
N LEU A 195 -10.39 14.88 -12.73
CA LEU A 195 -9.00 15.22 -13.05
C LEU A 195 -8.86 16.00 -14.37
N LEU A 196 -9.87 15.97 -15.22
CA LEU A 196 -9.95 16.74 -16.47
C LEU A 196 -10.79 18.02 -16.33
N ASN A 197 -11.50 18.22 -15.20
CA ASN A 197 -12.42 19.31 -15.04
C ASN A 197 -11.69 20.68 -14.98
N PRO A 198 -11.90 21.59 -15.94
CA PRO A 198 -11.20 22.87 -15.98
C PRO A 198 -11.56 23.80 -14.81
N ALA A 199 -12.65 23.55 -14.08
CA ALA A 199 -12.99 24.32 -12.88
C ALA A 199 -11.92 24.19 -11.78
N TYR A 200 -11.19 23.08 -11.78
CA TYR A 200 -10.11 22.78 -10.84
C TYR A 200 -8.70 22.91 -11.45
N ALA A 201 -8.58 23.53 -12.61
CA ALA A 201 -7.32 23.68 -13.33
C ALA A 201 -6.22 24.29 -12.44
N LYS A 202 -5.04 23.65 -12.43
CA LYS A 202 -3.88 24.02 -11.61
C LYS A 202 -4.13 23.98 -10.08
N ARG A 203 -5.19 23.30 -9.66
CA ARG A 203 -5.50 23.08 -8.24
C ARG A 203 -5.69 21.58 -7.90
N ILE A 204 -5.22 20.69 -8.75
CA ILE A 204 -5.21 19.22 -8.54
C ILE A 204 -3.80 18.72 -8.71
N THR A 205 -3.43 17.66 -8.00
CA THR A 205 -2.21 16.90 -8.25
C THR A 205 -2.53 15.49 -8.71
N MET A 206 -1.62 14.88 -9.46
CA MET A 206 -1.69 13.49 -9.87
C MET A 206 -0.36 12.79 -9.59
N LYS A 207 -0.39 11.48 -9.42
CA LYS A 207 0.81 10.70 -9.13
C LYS A 207 1.83 10.73 -10.26
N ASP A 208 3.10 10.92 -9.93
CA ASP A 208 4.24 10.72 -10.83
C ASP A 208 4.62 9.22 -10.94
N GLY A 209 3.60 8.39 -11.01
CA GLY A 209 3.67 6.95 -11.21
C GLY A 209 3.04 6.57 -12.54
N VAL A 210 3.85 5.98 -13.45
CA VAL A 210 3.34 5.61 -14.77
C VAL A 210 2.20 4.58 -14.67
N ARG A 211 2.32 3.64 -13.73
CA ARG A 211 1.33 2.56 -13.59
C ARG A 211 0.02 3.08 -13.02
N ASP A 212 0.08 3.88 -11.97
CA ASP A 212 -1.09 4.49 -11.34
C ASP A 212 -1.83 5.40 -12.31
N SER A 213 -1.10 6.33 -12.94
CA SER A 213 -1.70 7.27 -13.88
C SER A 213 -2.28 6.59 -15.11
N TYR A 214 -1.60 5.57 -15.65
CA TYR A 214 -2.10 4.77 -16.77
C TYR A 214 -3.41 4.05 -16.40
N PHE A 215 -3.46 3.43 -15.22
CA PHE A 215 -4.63 2.72 -14.74
C PHE A 215 -5.84 3.66 -14.60
N ILE A 216 -5.64 4.83 -13.98
CA ILE A 216 -6.72 5.81 -13.82
C ILE A 216 -7.20 6.35 -15.18
N ALA A 217 -6.29 6.60 -16.11
CA ALA A 217 -6.66 7.01 -17.47
C ALA A 217 -7.44 5.92 -18.23
N LEU A 218 -7.17 4.64 -17.97
CA LEU A 218 -8.01 3.54 -18.46
C LEU A 218 -9.42 3.59 -17.88
N GLY A 219 -9.55 3.92 -16.59
CA GLY A 219 -10.85 4.15 -15.94
C GLY A 219 -11.65 5.24 -16.63
N ILE A 220 -11.02 6.39 -16.88
CA ILE A 220 -11.63 7.52 -17.61
C ILE A 220 -12.02 7.08 -19.04
N LEU A 221 -11.12 6.44 -19.77
CA LEU A 221 -11.35 5.98 -21.14
C LEU A 221 -12.54 5.03 -21.25
N ASN A 222 -12.71 4.16 -20.28
CA ASN A 222 -13.70 3.11 -20.29
C ASN A 222 -14.91 3.40 -19.38
N ALA A 223 -15.05 4.60 -18.83
CA ALA A 223 -16.06 4.96 -17.84
C ALA A 223 -17.47 4.55 -18.26
N GLU A 224 -17.89 4.89 -19.48
CA GLU A 224 -19.21 4.54 -20.03
C GLU A 224 -19.42 3.00 -20.10
N LYS A 225 -18.39 2.26 -20.49
CA LYS A 225 -18.45 0.81 -20.60
C LYS A 225 -18.53 0.11 -19.25
N ILE A 226 -17.66 0.50 -18.30
CA ILE A 226 -17.57 -0.17 -17.01
C ILE A 226 -18.72 0.21 -16.07
N SER A 227 -19.41 1.34 -16.33
CA SER A 227 -20.63 1.76 -15.64
C SER A 227 -21.90 1.21 -16.28
N ASP A 228 -21.83 0.49 -17.41
CA ASP A 228 -23.00 -0.09 -18.05
C ASP A 228 -23.59 -1.21 -17.17
N PRO A 229 -24.89 -1.16 -16.83
CA PRO A 229 -25.53 -2.21 -16.03
C PRO A 229 -25.39 -3.63 -16.59
N ALA A 230 -25.33 -3.79 -17.92
CA ALA A 230 -25.12 -5.11 -18.54
C ALA A 230 -23.69 -5.62 -18.34
N PHE A 231 -22.71 -4.72 -18.29
CA PHE A 231 -21.34 -5.05 -17.97
C PHE A 231 -21.20 -5.46 -16.50
N ILE A 232 -21.77 -4.67 -15.57
CA ILE A 232 -21.71 -4.92 -14.12
C ILE A 232 -22.40 -6.22 -13.73
N GLN A 233 -23.51 -6.57 -14.40
CA GLN A 233 -24.29 -7.79 -14.12
C GLN A 233 -23.77 -9.04 -14.85
N ALA A 234 -22.70 -8.93 -15.62
CA ALA A 234 -22.10 -10.07 -16.31
C ALA A 234 -21.54 -11.09 -15.31
N ALA A 235 -21.75 -12.39 -15.58
CA ALA A 235 -21.26 -13.44 -14.69
C ALA A 235 -19.73 -13.49 -14.53
N ASP A 236 -19.01 -12.92 -15.50
CA ASP A 236 -17.55 -12.80 -15.56
C ASP A 236 -17.10 -11.34 -15.43
N TYR A 237 -17.87 -10.52 -14.69
CA TYR A 237 -17.59 -9.08 -14.50
C TYR A 237 -16.17 -8.81 -14.04
N ALA A 238 -15.69 -9.49 -13.00
CA ALA A 238 -14.36 -9.28 -12.43
C ALA A 238 -13.24 -9.55 -13.47
N ASP A 239 -13.37 -10.62 -14.26
CA ASP A 239 -12.42 -10.95 -15.33
C ASP A 239 -12.46 -9.90 -16.46
N GLN A 240 -13.66 -9.44 -16.82
CA GLN A 240 -13.83 -8.40 -17.84
C GLN A 240 -13.26 -7.07 -17.37
N LEU A 241 -13.52 -6.68 -16.13
CA LEU A 241 -12.97 -5.45 -15.51
C LEU A 241 -11.44 -5.50 -15.49
N THR A 242 -10.87 -6.60 -14.97
CA THR A 242 -9.42 -6.81 -14.97
C THR A 242 -8.82 -6.69 -16.37
N LYS A 243 -9.48 -7.27 -17.38
CA LYS A 243 -9.01 -7.19 -18.77
C LYS A 243 -9.06 -5.76 -19.32
N VAL A 244 -10.13 -5.02 -19.04
CA VAL A 244 -10.28 -3.61 -19.46
C VAL A 244 -9.23 -2.73 -18.78
N MET A 245 -9.04 -2.91 -17.48
CA MET A 245 -8.13 -2.10 -16.67
C MET A 245 -6.65 -2.47 -16.83
N ASN A 246 -6.34 -3.48 -17.64
CA ASN A 246 -4.99 -3.89 -17.99
C ASN A 246 -4.76 -3.91 -19.52
N ASP A 247 -5.64 -3.27 -20.29
CA ASP A 247 -5.47 -3.20 -21.75
C ASP A 247 -4.27 -2.31 -22.12
N THR A 248 -3.38 -2.87 -22.93
CA THR A 248 -2.18 -2.22 -23.43
C THR A 248 -2.05 -2.34 -24.94
N SER A 249 -3.19 -2.54 -25.65
CA SER A 249 -3.21 -2.48 -27.10
C SER A 249 -2.70 -1.11 -27.60
N GLN A 250 -2.15 -1.05 -28.80
CA GLN A 250 -1.61 0.21 -29.33
C GLN A 250 -2.68 1.30 -29.36
N GLU A 251 -3.89 0.97 -29.79
CA GLU A 251 -5.01 1.90 -29.84
C GLU A 251 -5.33 2.47 -28.45
N THR A 252 -5.39 1.61 -27.42
CA THR A 252 -5.64 2.01 -26.05
C THR A 252 -4.51 2.88 -25.49
N VAL A 253 -3.25 2.54 -25.75
CA VAL A 253 -2.10 3.34 -25.32
C VAL A 253 -2.14 4.75 -25.92
N ASP A 254 -2.47 4.86 -27.22
CA ASP A 254 -2.57 6.16 -27.90
C ASP A 254 -3.70 7.02 -27.28
N GLN A 255 -4.87 6.44 -26.99
CA GLN A 255 -5.99 7.13 -26.35
C GLN A 255 -5.68 7.54 -24.91
N VAL A 256 -5.00 6.67 -24.16
CA VAL A 256 -4.54 6.98 -22.78
C VAL A 256 -3.50 8.10 -22.79
N GLU A 257 -2.59 8.16 -23.78
CA GLU A 257 -1.62 9.28 -23.91
C GLU A 257 -2.34 10.61 -24.06
N ASP A 258 -3.42 10.67 -24.85
CA ASP A 258 -4.23 11.89 -25.01
C ASP A 258 -4.89 12.29 -23.67
N ILE A 259 -5.50 11.36 -22.94
CA ILE A 259 -6.13 11.60 -21.64
C ILE A 259 -5.09 12.09 -20.63
N LEU A 260 -3.96 11.40 -20.51
CA LEU A 260 -2.88 11.78 -19.58
C LEU A 260 -2.30 13.15 -19.90
N SER A 261 -2.20 13.49 -21.19
CA SER A 261 -1.77 14.82 -21.63
C SER A 261 -2.72 15.92 -21.16
N GLU A 262 -4.05 15.69 -21.25
CA GLU A 262 -5.05 16.63 -20.73
C GLU A 262 -5.04 16.69 -19.19
N MET A 263 -4.95 15.55 -18.50
CA MET A 263 -4.78 15.50 -17.03
C MET A 263 -3.55 16.31 -16.61
N ARG A 264 -2.41 16.12 -17.30
CA ARG A 264 -1.16 16.84 -17.02
C ARG A 264 -1.30 18.34 -17.22
N LYS A 265 -2.01 18.78 -18.28
CA LYS A 265 -2.30 20.21 -18.51
C LYS A 265 -3.17 20.78 -17.41
N ASN A 266 -4.15 20.02 -16.92
CA ASN A 266 -5.05 20.45 -15.86
C ASN A 266 -4.36 20.44 -14.49
N ALA A 267 -3.47 19.47 -14.22
CA ALA A 267 -2.78 19.31 -12.96
C ALA A 267 -1.89 20.51 -12.60
N TYR A 268 -1.81 20.80 -11.31
CA TYR A 268 -0.80 21.68 -10.73
C TYR A 268 0.60 21.06 -10.87
N SER A 269 0.75 19.81 -10.43
CA SER A 269 2.01 19.05 -10.52
C SER A 269 1.77 17.56 -10.65
N LEU A 270 2.78 16.85 -11.14
CA LEU A 270 3.00 15.44 -10.85
C LEU A 270 3.72 15.36 -9.50
N GLU A 271 3.35 14.39 -8.67
CA GLU A 271 3.93 14.24 -7.34
C GLU A 271 4.03 12.76 -6.94
N THR A 272 4.95 12.43 -6.08
CA THR A 272 5.06 11.09 -5.48
C THR A 272 4.63 11.13 -4.01
N ASP A 273 5.11 12.14 -3.28
CA ASP A 273 4.89 12.30 -1.85
C ASP A 273 4.40 13.71 -1.47
N SER A 274 4.82 14.76 -2.17
CA SER A 274 4.52 16.16 -1.85
C SER A 274 3.03 16.52 -1.87
N GLY A 275 2.19 15.70 -2.48
CA GLY A 275 0.75 15.91 -2.55
C GLY A 275 0.08 15.93 -1.18
N LYS A 276 0.58 15.19 -0.21
CA LYS A 276 0.13 15.20 1.18
C LYS A 276 0.20 16.62 1.76
N ALA A 277 1.36 17.22 1.74
CA ALA A 277 1.57 18.58 2.26
C ALA A 277 0.82 19.65 1.43
N ASP A 278 0.72 19.47 0.11
CA ASP A 278 -0.01 20.38 -0.77
C ASP A 278 -1.51 20.40 -0.46
N MET A 279 -2.10 19.26 -0.05
CA MET A 279 -3.48 19.16 0.41
C MET A 279 -3.69 19.83 1.77
N VAL A 280 -2.88 19.48 2.77
CA VAL A 280 -3.00 20.02 4.14
C VAL A 280 -2.85 21.54 4.16
N THR A 281 -1.93 22.08 3.36
CA THR A 281 -1.72 23.55 3.26
C THR A 281 -2.76 24.28 2.38
N GLY A 282 -3.69 23.58 1.75
CA GLY A 282 -4.70 24.15 0.86
C GLY A 282 -4.14 24.70 -0.46
N LYS A 283 -2.93 24.31 -0.84
CA LYS A 283 -2.31 24.71 -2.10
C LYS A 283 -3.01 24.09 -3.30
N VAL A 284 -3.53 22.88 -3.13
CA VAL A 284 -4.39 22.18 -4.08
C VAL A 284 -5.72 21.82 -3.42
N LEU A 285 -6.75 21.56 -4.22
CA LEU A 285 -8.10 21.24 -3.78
C LEU A 285 -8.41 19.75 -3.78
N ALA A 286 -7.72 19.03 -4.63
CA ALA A 286 -7.81 17.57 -4.71
C ALA A 286 -6.47 16.97 -5.14
N ASN A 287 -6.28 15.74 -4.73
CA ASN A 287 -5.08 14.96 -4.96
C ASN A 287 -5.47 13.52 -5.30
N MET A 288 -4.98 13.02 -6.43
CA MET A 288 -5.03 11.60 -6.76
C MET A 288 -4.05 10.86 -5.82
N GLN A 289 -4.57 9.98 -4.94
CA GLN A 289 -3.79 9.50 -3.81
C GLN A 289 -4.03 8.02 -3.49
N TRP A 290 -3.00 7.33 -3.02
CA TRP A 290 -3.13 6.03 -2.37
C TRP A 290 -3.84 6.17 -1.02
N SER A 291 -4.61 5.15 -0.66
CA SER A 291 -5.45 5.21 0.55
C SER A 291 -4.65 5.41 1.85
N GLY A 292 -3.44 4.87 1.97
CA GLY A 292 -2.59 5.09 3.14
C GLY A 292 -2.10 6.54 3.26
N ASP A 293 -1.63 7.14 2.15
CA ASP A 293 -1.27 8.56 2.13
C ASP A 293 -2.50 9.47 2.35
N ALA A 294 -3.70 9.00 1.94
CA ALA A 294 -4.93 9.70 2.24
C ALA A 294 -5.19 9.75 3.76
N VAL A 295 -5.02 8.63 4.47
CA VAL A 295 -5.13 8.59 5.94
C VAL A 295 -4.19 9.59 6.58
N TYR A 296 -2.92 9.59 6.19
CA TYR A 296 -1.93 10.55 6.69
C TYR A 296 -2.36 12.00 6.44
N SER A 297 -2.83 12.30 5.22
CA SER A 297 -3.27 13.67 4.87
C SER A 297 -4.49 14.12 5.68
N LEU A 298 -5.44 13.20 5.90
CA LEU A 298 -6.64 13.45 6.70
C LEU A 298 -6.29 13.70 8.18
N ASP A 299 -5.38 12.88 8.75
CA ASP A 299 -4.92 13.04 10.13
C ASP A 299 -4.22 14.39 10.32
N GLN A 300 -3.29 14.75 9.43
CA GLN A 300 -2.56 16.02 9.52
C GLN A 300 -3.48 17.24 9.34
N ALA A 301 -4.41 17.16 8.40
CA ALA A 301 -5.38 18.24 8.18
C ALA A 301 -6.28 18.44 9.40
N GLU A 302 -6.70 17.35 10.05
CA GLU A 302 -7.52 17.41 11.27
C GLU A 302 -6.78 18.09 12.43
N GLU A 303 -5.49 17.82 12.61
CA GLU A 303 -4.65 18.50 13.60
C GLU A 303 -4.55 20.01 13.35
N ASP A 304 -4.49 20.42 12.08
CA ASP A 304 -4.47 21.82 11.65
C ASP A 304 -5.88 22.46 11.61
N GLY A 305 -6.93 21.72 11.94
CA GLY A 305 -8.31 22.18 11.91
C GLY A 305 -8.87 22.36 10.49
N VAL A 306 -8.30 21.67 9.51
CA VAL A 306 -8.73 21.60 8.12
C VAL A 306 -9.53 20.32 7.90
N GLU A 307 -10.71 20.43 7.32
CA GLU A 307 -11.51 19.26 6.95
C GLU A 307 -11.13 18.79 5.54
N LEU A 308 -10.65 17.57 5.43
CA LEU A 308 -10.44 16.86 4.17
C LEU A 308 -11.30 15.58 4.16
N ALA A 309 -11.59 15.09 2.95
CA ALA A 309 -12.31 13.84 2.73
C ALA A 309 -11.63 13.00 1.66
N TYR A 310 -11.96 11.72 1.62
CA TYR A 310 -11.47 10.77 0.65
C TYR A 310 -12.63 10.11 -0.10
N SER A 311 -12.51 10.00 -1.40
CA SER A 311 -13.48 9.34 -2.27
C SER A 311 -12.80 8.37 -3.21
N VAL A 312 -13.39 7.20 -3.39
CA VAL A 312 -13.02 6.26 -4.46
C VAL A 312 -14.06 6.38 -5.57
N PRO A 313 -13.68 6.84 -6.77
CA PRO A 313 -14.60 7.02 -7.89
C PRO A 313 -15.40 5.77 -8.25
N GLU A 314 -16.64 5.99 -8.75
CA GLU A 314 -17.63 4.93 -8.95
C GLU A 314 -17.32 4.02 -10.15
N GLU A 315 -16.50 4.46 -11.11
CA GLU A 315 -16.16 3.66 -12.27
C GLU A 315 -15.34 2.42 -11.87
N CYS A 316 -14.21 2.65 -11.26
CA CYS A 316 -13.30 1.60 -10.78
C CYS A 316 -12.16 2.20 -9.96
N THR A 317 -11.42 1.34 -9.28
CA THR A 317 -10.16 1.70 -8.65
C THR A 317 -9.12 0.59 -8.77
N ASN A 318 -7.85 0.94 -8.57
CA ASN A 318 -6.79 -0.04 -8.37
C ASN A 318 -6.89 -0.61 -6.95
N LEU A 319 -6.98 -1.94 -6.85
CA LEU A 319 -6.72 -2.67 -5.63
C LEU A 319 -5.26 -3.13 -5.67
N TRP A 320 -4.42 -2.58 -4.80
CA TRP A 320 -2.99 -2.87 -4.80
C TRP A 320 -2.58 -3.61 -3.52
N PHE A 321 -1.53 -4.41 -3.65
CA PHE A 321 -0.90 -5.17 -2.57
C PHE A 321 0.61 -4.99 -2.64
N ASP A 322 1.21 -4.53 -1.55
CA ASP A 322 2.65 -4.59 -1.38
C ASP A 322 2.99 -5.84 -0.56
N GLY A 323 3.99 -6.58 -1.00
CA GLY A 323 4.29 -7.86 -0.37
C GLY A 323 5.77 -8.16 -0.26
N TRP A 324 6.15 -8.74 0.87
CA TRP A 324 7.50 -9.23 1.08
C TRP A 324 7.80 -10.42 0.18
N CYS A 325 8.88 -10.34 -0.59
CA CYS A 325 9.34 -11.40 -1.48
C CYS A 325 10.80 -11.72 -1.23
N MET A 326 11.15 -12.98 -1.21
CA MET A 326 12.54 -13.43 -1.10
C MET A 326 13.22 -13.46 -2.47
N MET A 327 14.39 -12.81 -2.57
CA MET A 327 15.18 -12.81 -3.80
C MET A 327 16.00 -14.08 -3.93
N LYS A 328 15.80 -14.83 -5.02
CA LYS A 328 16.49 -16.11 -5.27
C LYS A 328 18.02 -16.01 -5.24
N ASN A 329 18.58 -14.92 -5.77
CA ASN A 329 20.03 -14.68 -5.76
C ASN A 329 20.58 -14.32 -4.38
N GLY A 330 19.70 -13.88 -3.45
CA GLY A 330 20.06 -13.56 -2.07
C GLY A 330 20.00 -14.78 -1.14
N VAL A 331 18.90 -15.53 -1.17
CA VAL A 331 18.61 -16.55 -0.13
C VAL A 331 18.74 -18.00 -0.59
N ALA A 332 18.56 -18.33 -1.89
CA ALA A 332 18.39 -19.72 -2.35
C ALA A 332 19.54 -20.68 -2.01
N LYS A 333 20.72 -20.16 -1.68
CA LYS A 333 21.90 -20.97 -1.32
C LYS A 333 22.27 -20.86 0.15
N ASP A 334 21.46 -20.16 0.93
CA ASP A 334 21.74 -19.88 2.34
C ASP A 334 20.48 -20.08 3.18
N VAL A 335 20.35 -21.27 3.75
CA VAL A 335 19.19 -21.65 4.57
C VAL A 335 19.01 -20.73 5.79
N LYS A 336 20.11 -20.18 6.34
CA LYS A 336 20.03 -19.25 7.47
C LYS A 336 19.40 -17.92 7.04
N LYS A 337 19.75 -17.44 5.85
CA LYS A 337 19.16 -16.23 5.28
C LYS A 337 17.67 -16.42 4.95
N GLN A 338 17.31 -17.57 4.35
CA GLN A 338 15.90 -17.87 4.09
C GLN A 338 15.10 -17.89 5.40
N LYS A 339 15.59 -18.61 6.42
CA LYS A 339 14.97 -18.62 7.75
C LYS A 339 14.86 -17.21 8.36
N ALA A 340 15.90 -16.40 8.25
CA ALA A 340 15.88 -15.03 8.77
C ALA A 340 14.88 -14.13 8.00
N ALA A 341 14.76 -14.29 6.68
CA ALA A 341 13.80 -13.56 5.86
C ALA A 341 12.34 -13.94 6.22
N GLU A 342 12.04 -15.23 6.33
CA GLU A 342 10.74 -15.73 6.76
C GLU A 342 10.39 -15.28 8.19
N ALA A 343 11.36 -15.30 9.09
CA ALA A 343 11.21 -14.82 10.46
C ALA A 343 10.98 -13.30 10.51
N PHE A 344 11.60 -12.50 9.61
CA PHE A 344 11.37 -11.07 9.52
C PHE A 344 9.92 -10.77 9.13
N VAL A 345 9.39 -11.47 8.13
CA VAL A 345 7.99 -11.34 7.72
C VAL A 345 7.05 -11.73 8.85
N ASN A 346 7.31 -12.85 9.55
CA ASN A 346 6.52 -13.26 10.71
C ASN A 346 6.58 -12.25 11.84
N PHE A 347 7.75 -11.68 12.14
CA PHE A 347 7.89 -10.64 13.15
C PHE A 347 7.06 -9.40 12.84
N LEU A 348 7.08 -8.93 11.59
CA LEU A 348 6.26 -7.80 11.15
C LEU A 348 4.76 -8.11 11.18
N SER A 349 4.37 -9.38 11.06
CA SER A 349 2.99 -9.85 11.09
C SER A 349 2.43 -10.11 12.50
N ARG A 350 3.24 -9.93 13.54
CA ARG A 350 2.74 -9.98 14.93
C ARG A 350 1.74 -8.84 15.15
N PRO A 351 0.61 -9.09 15.81
CA PRO A 351 -0.44 -8.06 15.97
C PRO A 351 0.04 -6.74 16.58
N ASP A 352 0.92 -6.78 17.57
CA ASP A 352 1.52 -5.58 18.17
C ASP A 352 2.38 -4.79 17.16
N ASN A 353 3.18 -5.47 16.34
CA ASN A 353 4.00 -4.85 15.31
C ASN A 353 3.18 -4.38 14.11
N VAL A 354 2.11 -5.09 13.77
CA VAL A 354 1.13 -4.65 12.76
C VAL A 354 0.51 -3.33 13.18
N ILE A 355 -0.02 -3.24 14.40
CA ILE A 355 -0.64 -2.04 14.95
C ILE A 355 0.37 -0.88 14.98
N ARG A 356 1.59 -1.15 15.44
CA ARG A 356 2.68 -0.19 15.49
C ARG A 356 3.01 0.37 14.10
N ASN A 357 3.12 -0.48 13.08
CA ASN A 357 3.34 -0.05 11.71
C ASN A 357 2.15 0.73 11.14
N MET A 358 0.92 0.24 11.32
CA MET A 358 -0.29 0.94 10.87
C MET A 358 -0.38 2.35 11.48
N TYR A 359 -0.06 2.48 12.76
CA TYR A 359 -0.05 3.77 13.45
C TYR A 359 0.99 4.73 12.87
N TYR A 360 2.21 4.23 12.63
CA TYR A 360 3.33 5.04 12.15
C TYR A 360 3.20 5.42 10.67
N VAL A 361 2.84 4.45 9.81
CA VAL A 361 2.83 4.62 8.34
C VAL A 361 1.48 5.13 7.82
N GLY A 362 0.37 4.89 8.54
CA GLY A 362 -0.99 5.23 8.11
C GLY A 362 -1.63 4.21 7.14
N TYR A 363 -0.87 3.23 6.66
CA TYR A 363 -1.34 2.23 5.70
C TYR A 363 -1.99 1.03 6.39
N THR A 364 -2.84 0.32 5.67
CA THR A 364 -3.58 -0.85 6.18
C THR A 364 -2.78 -2.12 5.95
N SER A 365 -2.52 -2.88 7.01
CA SER A 365 -1.86 -4.17 6.91
C SER A 365 -2.76 -5.22 6.27
N GLY A 366 -2.16 -6.18 5.54
CA GLY A 366 -2.84 -7.39 5.06
C GLY A 366 -3.17 -8.40 6.16
N ILE A 367 -2.79 -8.12 7.40
CA ILE A 367 -2.98 -8.99 8.56
C ILE A 367 -4.22 -8.57 9.34
N SER A 368 -5.19 -9.47 9.49
CA SER A 368 -6.37 -9.28 10.34
C SER A 368 -6.16 -9.73 11.80
N GLY A 369 -5.14 -10.58 12.01
CA GLY A 369 -4.84 -11.19 13.30
C GLY A 369 -5.39 -12.61 13.48
N GLY A 370 -6.33 -13.04 12.66
CA GLY A 370 -6.98 -14.34 12.78
C GLY A 370 -7.76 -14.47 14.10
N GLU A 371 -7.32 -15.36 15.00
CA GLU A 371 -7.91 -15.51 16.33
C GLU A 371 -7.50 -14.41 17.33
N ASP A 372 -6.52 -13.58 16.97
CA ASP A 372 -6.03 -12.47 17.80
C ASP A 372 -6.73 -11.16 17.40
N GLU A 373 -7.70 -10.74 18.20
CA GLU A 373 -8.57 -9.61 17.87
C GLU A 373 -7.93 -8.23 18.11
N ARG A 374 -6.66 -8.14 18.56
CA ARG A 374 -6.00 -6.87 18.89
C ARG A 374 -5.95 -5.88 17.72
N ILE A 375 -5.84 -6.35 16.48
CA ILE A 375 -5.85 -5.46 15.31
C ILE A 375 -7.25 -4.85 15.12
N TYR A 376 -8.30 -5.64 15.30
CA TYR A 376 -9.67 -5.12 15.27
C TYR A 376 -9.94 -4.15 16.44
N GLU A 377 -9.44 -4.48 17.64
CA GLU A 377 -9.52 -3.58 18.80
C GLU A 377 -8.79 -2.24 18.53
N TYR A 378 -7.67 -2.26 17.82
CA TYR A 378 -7.01 -1.04 17.37
C TYR A 378 -7.88 -0.23 16.39
N VAL A 379 -8.57 -0.87 15.45
CA VAL A 379 -9.52 -0.19 14.56
C VAL A 379 -10.67 0.44 15.34
N LYS A 380 -11.19 -0.26 16.33
CA LYS A 380 -12.20 0.28 17.28
C LYS A 380 -11.64 1.47 18.06
N TYR A 381 -10.41 1.37 18.55
CA TYR A 381 -9.71 2.46 19.24
C TYR A 381 -9.58 3.71 18.37
N CYS A 382 -9.27 3.54 17.07
CA CYS A 382 -9.10 4.68 16.15
C CYS A 382 -10.44 5.30 15.72
N TYR A 383 -11.46 4.49 15.43
CA TYR A 383 -12.63 4.90 14.67
C TYR A 383 -13.97 4.59 15.35
N GLY A 384 -13.96 3.91 16.48
CA GLY A 384 -15.18 3.62 17.24
C GLY A 384 -15.81 4.90 17.81
N ALA A 385 -17.13 5.01 17.75
CA ALA A 385 -17.85 6.15 18.29
C ALA A 385 -17.90 6.11 19.82
N GLU A 386 -17.57 7.23 20.47
CA GLU A 386 -17.64 7.38 21.93
C GLU A 386 -19.07 7.66 22.44
N ASN A 387 -19.97 8.11 21.56
CA ASN A 387 -21.36 8.47 21.90
C ASN A 387 -22.34 7.75 20.99
N GLU A 388 -23.36 7.11 21.59
CA GLU A 388 -24.40 6.34 20.89
C GLU A 388 -25.46 7.22 20.14
N ALA A 389 -25.35 8.55 20.16
CA ALA A 389 -26.44 9.43 19.70
C ALA A 389 -26.52 9.59 18.16
N ASP A 390 -25.39 9.49 17.44
CA ASP A 390 -25.31 9.66 15.98
C ASP A 390 -24.30 8.67 15.39
N VAL A 391 -24.55 7.36 15.55
CA VAL A 391 -23.67 6.31 15.08
C VAL A 391 -24.30 5.55 13.92
N VAL A 392 -23.46 5.04 13.07
CA VAL A 392 -23.80 4.15 11.94
C VAL A 392 -23.00 2.85 12.03
N GLU A 393 -23.56 1.80 11.46
CA GLU A 393 -22.86 0.53 11.33
C GLU A 393 -21.86 0.61 10.17
N TYR A 394 -20.64 0.08 10.39
CA TYR A 394 -19.60 -0.08 9.37
C TYR A 394 -19.14 -1.54 9.35
N PRO A 395 -19.54 -2.33 8.34
CA PRO A 395 -19.23 -3.76 8.29
C PRO A 395 -17.76 -3.99 7.90
N LEU A 396 -17.02 -4.73 8.73
CA LEU A 396 -15.62 -5.10 8.54
C LEU A 396 -15.41 -6.62 8.47
N GLY A 397 -16.51 -7.38 8.43
CA GLY A 397 -16.47 -8.85 8.44
C GLY A 397 -15.69 -9.43 7.26
N TYR A 398 -15.77 -8.81 6.08
CA TYR A 398 -15.03 -9.27 4.89
C TYR A 398 -13.52 -9.37 5.13
N PHE A 399 -12.99 -8.52 6.01
CA PHE A 399 -11.54 -8.45 6.29
C PHE A 399 -11.14 -9.21 7.56
N PHE A 400 -11.93 -9.10 8.64
CA PHE A 400 -11.57 -9.64 9.96
C PHE A 400 -12.16 -11.02 10.25
N ALA A 401 -13.26 -11.41 9.61
CA ALA A 401 -13.85 -12.72 9.80
C ALA A 401 -13.11 -13.83 9.03
N GLY A 402 -13.37 -15.07 9.39
CA GLY A 402 -12.90 -16.24 8.65
C GLY A 402 -13.50 -16.36 7.26
N GLU A 403 -12.96 -17.26 6.46
CA GLU A 403 -13.45 -17.52 5.11
C GLU A 403 -14.94 -17.88 5.11
N GLY A 404 -15.73 -17.12 4.33
CA GLY A 404 -17.17 -17.33 4.20
C GLY A 404 -18.03 -16.78 5.34
N GLU A 405 -17.44 -16.09 6.33
CA GLU A 405 -18.13 -15.50 7.49
C GLU A 405 -18.21 -13.96 7.40
N THR A 406 -18.27 -13.39 6.18
CA THR A 406 -18.18 -11.93 5.94
C THR A 406 -19.28 -11.12 6.64
N GLU A 407 -20.43 -11.72 6.98
CA GLU A 407 -21.54 -11.09 7.71
C GLU A 407 -21.44 -11.28 9.24
N ASP A 408 -20.27 -11.66 9.79
CA ASP A 408 -20.09 -11.83 11.22
C ASP A 408 -20.31 -10.51 11.98
N SER A 409 -21.37 -10.47 12.80
CA SER A 409 -21.76 -9.27 13.55
C SER A 409 -20.72 -8.83 14.60
N ARG A 410 -19.75 -9.66 14.94
CA ARG A 410 -18.62 -9.28 15.81
C ARG A 410 -17.77 -8.19 15.20
N TYR A 411 -17.70 -8.14 13.87
CA TYR A 411 -16.88 -7.21 13.09
C TYR A 411 -17.72 -6.10 12.42
N VAL A 412 -18.82 -5.71 13.05
CA VAL A 412 -19.57 -4.50 12.71
C VAL A 412 -19.13 -3.37 13.66
N LEU A 413 -18.40 -2.40 13.13
CA LEU A 413 -17.94 -1.24 13.88
C LEU A 413 -19.04 -0.19 13.95
N TRP A 414 -19.36 0.30 15.16
CA TRP A 414 -20.21 1.45 15.36
C TRP A 414 -19.34 2.72 15.31
N THR A 415 -19.56 3.58 14.34
CA THR A 415 -18.73 4.75 14.06
C THR A 415 -19.57 5.98 13.74
N THR A 416 -18.95 7.15 13.58
CA THR A 416 -19.62 8.37 13.15
C THR A 416 -19.87 8.38 11.64
N PRO A 417 -20.94 9.03 11.13
CA PRO A 417 -21.28 9.00 9.70
C PRO A 417 -20.20 9.56 8.77
N ASP A 418 -19.37 10.48 9.25
CA ASP A 418 -18.28 11.08 8.47
C ASP A 418 -17.17 10.06 8.13
N GLN A 419 -17.04 8.98 8.89
CA GLN A 419 -16.03 7.93 8.60
C GLN A 419 -16.30 7.19 7.29
N TRP A 420 -17.48 7.33 6.68
CA TRP A 420 -17.80 6.82 5.35
C TRP A 420 -17.10 7.56 4.18
N ASN A 421 -16.40 8.66 4.46
CA ASN A 421 -15.55 9.36 3.50
C ASN A 421 -14.26 9.90 4.13
N ARG A 422 -13.80 9.27 5.22
CA ARG A 422 -12.60 9.66 5.94
C ARG A 422 -11.64 8.48 6.12
N GLN A 423 -10.87 8.47 7.19
CA GLN A 423 -9.78 7.52 7.44
C GLN A 423 -10.24 6.05 7.41
N LEU A 424 -11.36 5.72 8.07
CA LEU A 424 -11.88 4.35 8.08
C LEU A 424 -12.22 3.86 6.67
N TYR A 425 -12.91 4.69 5.88
CA TYR A 425 -13.24 4.37 4.49
C TYR A 425 -11.97 4.20 3.63
N ALA A 426 -10.93 4.99 3.87
CA ALA A 426 -9.66 4.86 3.16
C ALA A 426 -8.93 3.56 3.53
N GLN A 427 -8.91 3.19 4.81
CA GLN A 427 -8.22 1.97 5.28
C GLN A 427 -8.98 0.68 4.97
N TYR A 428 -10.30 0.70 5.14
CA TYR A 428 -11.15 -0.46 4.99
C TYR A 428 -12.36 -0.10 4.10
N PRO A 429 -12.14 0.05 2.78
CA PRO A 429 -13.24 0.39 1.88
C PRO A 429 -14.33 -0.67 1.91
N PRO A 430 -15.62 -0.29 1.80
CA PRO A 430 -16.73 -1.25 1.79
C PRO A 430 -16.63 -2.21 0.59
N GLU A 431 -17.27 -3.39 0.71
CA GLU A 431 -17.23 -4.44 -0.33
C GLU A 431 -17.64 -3.93 -1.71
N GLU A 432 -18.59 -2.99 -1.79
CA GLU A 432 -19.02 -2.37 -3.06
C GLU A 432 -17.88 -1.62 -3.80
N VAL A 433 -16.90 -1.08 -3.06
CA VAL A 433 -15.69 -0.48 -3.64
C VAL A 433 -14.73 -1.58 -4.10
N LEU A 434 -14.61 -2.63 -3.32
CA LEU A 434 -13.74 -3.77 -3.63
C LEU A 434 -14.25 -4.55 -4.85
N ASP A 435 -15.58 -4.68 -4.99
CA ASP A 435 -16.21 -5.35 -6.13
C ASP A 435 -15.94 -4.64 -7.46
N ARG A 436 -15.80 -3.31 -7.45
CA ARG A 436 -15.44 -2.52 -8.63
C ARG A 436 -13.95 -2.19 -8.72
N SER A 437 -13.12 -2.93 -8.04
CA SER A 437 -11.66 -2.77 -8.09
C SER A 437 -11.01 -3.80 -9.01
N ALA A 438 -9.85 -3.46 -9.55
CA ALA A 438 -9.03 -4.38 -10.31
C ALA A 438 -7.56 -4.24 -9.92
N VAL A 439 -6.84 -5.36 -10.00
CA VAL A 439 -5.40 -5.43 -9.71
C VAL A 439 -4.61 -5.13 -10.99
N MET A 440 -3.47 -4.45 -10.85
CA MET A 440 -2.54 -4.24 -11.96
C MET A 440 -1.79 -5.52 -12.31
N ASN A 441 -1.84 -5.93 -13.58
CA ASN A 441 -1.04 -7.04 -14.07
C ASN A 441 0.37 -6.61 -14.49
N THR A 442 1.28 -7.56 -14.54
CA THR A 442 2.60 -7.30 -15.14
C THR A 442 2.48 -7.14 -16.64
N PHE A 443 3.29 -6.27 -17.24
CA PHE A 443 3.35 -6.03 -18.66
C PHE A 443 4.57 -6.70 -19.29
N SER A 444 4.48 -7.03 -20.58
CA SER A 444 5.64 -7.51 -21.35
C SER A 444 6.74 -6.43 -21.38
N THR A 445 7.97 -6.84 -21.61
CA THR A 445 9.09 -5.90 -21.76
C THR A 445 8.85 -4.86 -22.86
N GLU A 446 8.29 -5.26 -23.99
CA GLU A 446 7.96 -4.37 -25.10
C GLU A 446 6.88 -3.35 -24.70
N THR A 447 5.82 -3.82 -24.02
CA THR A 447 4.75 -2.96 -23.50
C THR A 447 5.28 -1.98 -22.48
N ASN A 448 6.10 -2.44 -21.53
CA ASN A 448 6.72 -1.54 -20.53
C ASN A 448 7.58 -0.46 -21.19
N GLN A 449 8.36 -0.79 -22.22
CA GLN A 449 9.17 0.20 -22.94
C GLN A 449 8.29 1.25 -23.61
N ARG A 450 7.20 0.85 -24.26
CA ARG A 450 6.25 1.74 -24.95
C ARG A 450 5.55 2.68 -23.94
N ILE A 451 5.02 2.13 -22.86
CA ILE A 451 4.34 2.91 -21.83
C ILE A 451 5.31 3.83 -21.10
N SER A 452 6.54 3.41 -20.84
CA SER A 452 7.58 4.27 -20.27
C SER A 452 7.98 5.41 -21.21
N GLN A 453 8.01 5.18 -22.52
CA GLN A 453 8.25 6.23 -23.51
C GLN A 453 7.11 7.24 -23.54
N MET A 454 5.86 6.75 -23.58
CA MET A 454 4.66 7.59 -23.45
C MET A 454 4.73 8.47 -22.19
N TRP A 455 5.02 7.86 -21.03
CA TRP A 455 5.12 8.59 -19.76
C TRP A 455 6.24 9.63 -19.76
N THR A 456 7.38 9.33 -20.40
CA THR A 456 8.45 10.28 -20.59
C THR A 456 7.99 11.50 -21.40
N ASN A 457 7.21 11.28 -22.44
CA ASN A 457 6.61 12.36 -23.22
C ASN A 457 5.68 13.23 -22.35
N ILE A 458 4.80 12.62 -21.55
CA ILE A 458 3.89 13.32 -20.64
C ILE A 458 4.65 14.16 -19.60
N ARG A 459 5.72 13.62 -19.02
CA ARG A 459 6.52 14.31 -17.99
C ARG A 459 7.36 15.45 -18.55
N CYS A 460 7.90 15.29 -19.75
CA CYS A 460 8.83 16.24 -20.36
C CYS A 460 8.15 17.39 -21.11
N PHE A 461 6.82 17.52 -21.04
CA PHE A 461 6.03 18.52 -21.73
C PHE A 461 6.19 19.92 -21.11
N ASP A 462 6.16 20.99 -21.72
CA ASP A 462 6.06 21.52 -23.09
C ASP A 462 6.84 22.85 -23.18
N TRP A 463 7.89 22.90 -23.95
CA TRP A 463 8.57 24.19 -24.23
C TRP A 463 7.69 25.07 -25.13
N SER A 464 6.62 24.53 -25.73
CA SER A 464 5.71 25.26 -26.61
C SER A 464 4.71 26.14 -25.85
N ASP A 465 4.41 25.87 -24.60
CA ASP A 465 3.52 26.68 -23.76
C ASP A 465 4.27 27.81 -23.00
N ILE A 466 5.57 27.90 -23.16
CA ILE A 466 6.40 28.94 -22.49
C ILE A 466 6.73 30.12 -23.44
N PHE A 467 6.38 30.06 -24.76
CA PHE A 467 6.64 31.11 -25.70
C PHE A 467 5.39 31.67 -26.37
#